data_f6eb43c62aab535b0a6a9359515f48c9
#
_entry.id   f6eb43c62aab535b0a6a9359515f48c9
#
_cell.length_a   1.000
_cell.length_b   1.000
_cell.length_c   1.000
_cell.angle_alpha   90.00
_cell.angle_beta   90.00
_cell.angle_gamma   90.00
#
_symmetry.space_group_name_H-M   'P 1'
#
loop_
_entity.id
_entity.type
_entity.pdbx_description
1 polymer ?
#
loop_
_entity_poly.entity_id
_entity_poly.type
_entity_poly.pdbx_seq_one_letter_code
_entity_poly.pdbx_strand_id
1 'polypeptide(L)'
;MTDPPLDLSEQIKAATKDNHVRAENTQLMLSYQKGQITLVQYKVLLCSLYEIYKALEEELDRNASHPAVAPIYFPQELARVESLERDLEHFWGSEWRKKVIVPAATQRYGQRLRKIGRENPELLVAHAYTRYLGDLSGGQVLGKITQKSLGLISKDGLSFFQFPGVSSPNRFKQLYRSRMNSIELTEEEKAAVLEEAVLAFELNIQVFDDLQKMLSVATETVNQPSDRFPAAILRSSPILQYTVGLCLALATIGVGIYAL
;
A
#
# COMPACT_ATOMS: atom_id res chain seq x y z
N MET A 1 -22.47 30.94 15.80
CA MET A 1 -21.88 30.72 14.46
C MET A 1 -21.50 29.27 14.43
N THR A 2 -22.15 28.45 13.63
CA THR A 2 -21.73 27.07 13.41
C THR A 2 -20.49 27.13 12.53
N ASP A 3 -19.43 26.41 12.93
CA ASP A 3 -18.26 26.26 12.08
C ASP A 3 -18.67 25.75 10.69
N PRO A 4 -18.00 26.19 9.61
CA PRO A 4 -18.28 25.67 8.29
C PRO A 4 -18.09 24.13 8.30
N PRO A 5 -18.92 23.38 7.53
CA PRO A 5 -18.75 21.94 7.47
C PRO A 5 -17.35 21.60 6.98
N LEU A 6 -16.74 20.59 7.60
CA LEU A 6 -15.43 20.10 7.17
C LEU A 6 -15.45 19.63 5.72
N ASP A 7 -14.38 19.90 4.98
CA ASP A 7 -14.17 19.37 3.65
C ASP A 7 -14.17 17.83 3.64
N LEU A 8 -14.56 17.20 2.52
CA LEU A 8 -14.63 15.74 2.37
C LEU A 8 -13.29 15.07 2.77
N SER A 9 -12.17 15.64 2.35
CA SER A 9 -10.85 15.12 2.69
C SER A 9 -10.55 15.12 4.20
N GLU A 10 -10.98 16.15 4.91
CA GLU A 10 -10.81 16.24 6.37
C GLU A 10 -11.79 15.30 7.10
N GLN A 11 -13.00 15.12 6.57
CA GLN A 11 -13.97 14.17 7.11
C GLN A 11 -13.45 12.73 6.98
N ILE A 12 -12.92 12.32 5.81
CA ILE A 12 -12.31 11.00 5.61
C ILE A 12 -11.13 10.82 6.56
N LYS A 13 -10.24 11.81 6.68
CA LYS A 13 -9.10 11.78 7.59
C LYS A 13 -9.54 11.58 9.04
N ALA A 14 -10.58 12.29 9.48
CA ALA A 14 -11.13 12.14 10.83
C ALA A 14 -11.76 10.76 11.04
N ALA A 15 -12.57 10.28 10.10
CA ALA A 15 -13.24 8.98 10.18
C ALA A 15 -12.28 7.79 10.19
N THR A 16 -11.11 7.93 9.53
CA THR A 16 -10.13 6.82 9.37
C THR A 16 -8.94 6.90 10.32
N LYS A 17 -8.90 7.85 11.23
CA LYS A 17 -7.75 8.09 12.11
C LYS A 17 -7.30 6.84 12.87
N ASP A 18 -8.23 6.14 13.52
CA ASP A 18 -7.91 4.97 14.33
C ASP A 18 -7.52 3.77 13.44
N ASN A 19 -8.16 3.62 12.27
CA ASN A 19 -7.82 2.60 11.30
C ASN A 19 -6.42 2.81 10.71
N HIS A 20 -6.03 4.05 10.47
CA HIS A 20 -4.67 4.39 10.04
C HIS A 20 -3.63 3.93 11.07
N VAL A 21 -3.85 4.24 12.35
CA VAL A 21 -2.97 3.78 13.44
C VAL A 21 -2.93 2.25 13.51
N ARG A 22 -4.07 1.57 13.38
CA ARG A 22 -4.12 0.11 13.36
C ARG A 22 -3.35 -0.49 12.19
N ALA A 23 -3.49 0.07 10.99
CA ALA A 23 -2.78 -0.39 9.80
C ALA A 23 -1.26 -0.28 9.95
N GLU A 24 -0.76 0.84 10.48
CA GLU A 24 0.67 1.05 10.75
C GLU A 24 1.22 0.10 11.84
N ASN A 25 0.38 -0.35 12.75
CA ASN A 25 0.75 -1.24 13.86
C ASN A 25 0.48 -2.73 13.60
N THR A 26 0.14 -3.13 12.39
CA THR A 26 0.12 -4.55 12.02
C THR A 26 1.53 -5.14 12.12
N GLN A 27 1.65 -6.43 12.42
CA GLN A 27 2.95 -7.09 12.61
C GLN A 27 3.84 -6.95 11.36
N LEU A 28 3.26 -7.10 10.18
CA LEU A 28 3.98 -6.90 8.91
C LEU A 28 4.54 -5.48 8.81
N MET A 29 3.71 -4.46 9.06
CA MET A 29 4.12 -3.06 8.91
C MET A 29 5.13 -2.62 9.97
N LEU A 30 5.00 -3.08 11.21
CA LEU A 30 6.00 -2.84 12.26
C LEU A 30 7.36 -3.45 11.91
N SER A 31 7.39 -4.67 11.37
CA SER A 31 8.62 -5.30 10.89
C SER A 31 9.19 -4.57 9.69
N TYR A 32 8.34 -4.15 8.77
CA TYR A 32 8.73 -3.37 7.60
C TYR A 32 9.41 -2.05 7.97
N GLN A 33 8.78 -1.27 8.84
CA GLN A 33 9.29 0.03 9.31
C GLN A 33 10.65 -0.11 10.02
N LYS A 34 10.90 -1.24 10.70
CA LYS A 34 12.18 -1.58 11.32
C LYS A 34 13.24 -2.04 10.33
N GLY A 35 12.95 -2.09 9.03
CA GLY A 35 13.86 -2.59 8.01
C GLY A 35 14.05 -4.11 8.05
N GLN A 36 13.08 -4.84 8.57
CA GLN A 36 13.13 -6.30 8.69
C GLN A 36 12.38 -7.02 7.55
N ILE A 37 11.97 -6.28 6.51
CA ILE A 37 11.34 -6.89 5.33
C ILE A 37 12.33 -7.77 4.58
N THR A 38 11.92 -8.99 4.27
CA THR A 38 12.70 -9.92 3.43
C THR A 38 12.28 -9.80 1.97
N LEU A 39 13.13 -10.27 1.05
CA LEU A 39 12.81 -10.30 -0.37
C LEU A 39 11.53 -11.11 -0.67
N VAL A 40 11.32 -12.22 0.05
CA VAL A 40 10.11 -13.06 -0.11
C VAL A 40 8.87 -12.26 0.29
N GLN A 41 8.91 -11.58 1.44
CA GLN A 41 7.81 -10.73 1.91
C GLN A 41 7.51 -9.62 0.92
N TYR A 42 8.52 -8.95 0.43
CA TYR A 42 8.35 -7.86 -0.53
C TYR A 42 7.74 -8.35 -1.85
N LYS A 43 8.20 -9.49 -2.38
CA LYS A 43 7.66 -10.09 -3.60
C LYS A 43 6.17 -10.44 -3.47
N VAL A 44 5.75 -11.01 -2.35
CA VAL A 44 4.33 -11.37 -2.13
C VAL A 44 3.48 -10.11 -1.90
N LEU A 45 4.04 -9.09 -1.24
CA LEU A 45 3.39 -7.78 -1.12
C LEU A 45 3.17 -7.14 -2.49
N LEU A 46 4.17 -7.17 -3.38
CA LEU A 46 4.03 -6.66 -4.75
C LEU A 46 2.91 -7.38 -5.53
N CYS A 47 2.77 -8.70 -5.36
CA CYS A 47 1.66 -9.45 -5.97
C CYS A 47 0.30 -8.94 -5.48
N SER A 48 0.15 -8.73 -4.17
CA SER A 48 -1.10 -8.20 -3.61
C SER A 48 -1.38 -6.77 -4.06
N LEU A 49 -0.37 -5.91 -4.07
CA LEU A 49 -0.49 -4.54 -4.58
C LEU A 49 -0.90 -4.52 -6.06
N TYR A 50 -0.29 -5.38 -6.88
CA TYR A 50 -0.65 -5.48 -8.30
C TYR A 50 -2.13 -5.80 -8.50
N GLU A 51 -2.66 -6.81 -7.81
CA GLU A 51 -4.07 -7.18 -7.94
C GLU A 51 -5.03 -6.08 -7.45
N ILE A 52 -4.67 -5.39 -6.36
CA ILE A 52 -5.48 -4.29 -5.83
C ILE A 52 -5.46 -3.10 -6.80
N TYR A 53 -4.29 -2.68 -7.26
CA TYR A 53 -4.17 -1.54 -8.18
C TYR A 53 -4.77 -1.84 -9.54
N LYS A 54 -4.62 -3.07 -10.04
CA LYS A 54 -5.27 -3.51 -11.27
C LYS A 54 -6.78 -3.35 -11.18
N ALA A 55 -7.39 -3.83 -10.08
CA ALA A 55 -8.84 -3.69 -9.88
C ALA A 55 -9.26 -2.22 -9.72
N LEU A 56 -8.49 -1.41 -8.97
CA LEU A 56 -8.78 0.01 -8.75
C LEU A 56 -8.68 0.80 -10.06
N GLU A 57 -7.61 0.64 -10.81
CA GLU A 57 -7.35 1.38 -12.04
C GLU A 57 -8.33 0.97 -13.15
N GLU A 58 -8.64 -0.33 -13.30
CA GLU A 58 -9.69 -0.81 -14.21
C GLU A 58 -11.05 -0.13 -13.94
N GLU A 59 -11.42 0.04 -12.67
CA GLU A 59 -12.70 0.66 -12.33
C GLU A 59 -12.67 2.20 -12.40
N LEU A 60 -11.54 2.83 -12.07
CA LEU A 60 -11.36 4.28 -12.28
C LEU A 60 -11.40 4.64 -13.77
N ASP A 61 -10.75 3.85 -14.64
CA ASP A 61 -10.77 4.04 -16.08
C ASP A 61 -12.18 3.88 -16.66
N ARG A 62 -12.91 2.86 -16.21
CA ARG A 62 -14.30 2.62 -16.62
C ARG A 62 -15.22 3.78 -16.23
N ASN A 63 -14.95 4.41 -15.11
CA ASN A 63 -15.77 5.48 -14.53
C ASN A 63 -15.12 6.87 -14.67
N ALA A 64 -14.15 7.05 -15.59
CA ALA A 64 -13.39 8.30 -15.73
C ALA A 64 -14.25 9.55 -16.00
N SER A 65 -15.45 9.38 -16.56
CA SER A 65 -16.43 10.46 -16.81
C SER A 65 -17.47 10.61 -15.68
N HIS A 66 -17.48 9.74 -14.66
CA HIS A 66 -18.41 9.84 -13.56
C HIS A 66 -18.15 11.10 -12.73
N PRO A 67 -19.16 11.91 -12.35
CA PRO A 67 -18.97 13.21 -11.68
C PRO A 67 -18.11 13.15 -10.42
N ALA A 68 -18.18 12.07 -9.64
CA ALA A 68 -17.35 11.91 -8.46
C ALA A 68 -15.93 11.41 -8.77
N VAL A 69 -15.71 10.71 -9.88
CA VAL A 69 -14.40 10.14 -10.24
C VAL A 69 -13.56 11.11 -11.09
N ALA A 70 -14.19 11.81 -12.05
CA ALA A 70 -13.50 12.70 -12.97
C ALA A 70 -12.59 13.75 -12.29
N PRO A 71 -12.98 14.40 -11.17
CA PRO A 71 -12.13 15.39 -10.50
C PRO A 71 -10.83 14.81 -9.93
N ILE A 72 -10.80 13.51 -9.61
CA ILE A 72 -9.65 12.82 -8.97
C ILE A 72 -8.96 11.84 -9.90
N TYR A 73 -9.33 11.79 -11.16
CA TYR A 73 -8.77 10.87 -12.16
C TYR A 73 -7.48 11.44 -12.76
N PHE A 74 -6.33 10.98 -12.29
CA PHE A 74 -4.99 11.38 -12.70
C PHE A 74 -4.14 10.18 -13.11
N PRO A 75 -4.49 9.46 -14.20
CA PRO A 75 -3.81 8.22 -14.56
C PRO A 75 -2.32 8.40 -14.90
N GLN A 76 -1.93 9.52 -15.52
CA GLN A 76 -0.54 9.78 -15.89
C GLN A 76 0.37 9.99 -14.67
N GLU A 77 -0.16 10.60 -13.62
CA GLU A 77 0.57 10.88 -12.39
C GLU A 77 0.53 9.70 -11.40
N LEU A 78 -0.61 9.02 -11.31
CA LEU A 78 -0.91 8.11 -10.21
C LEU A 78 -0.92 6.63 -10.57
N ALA A 79 -1.13 6.23 -11.83
CA ALA A 79 -1.23 4.82 -12.20
C ALA A 79 -0.01 4.01 -11.74
N ARG A 80 -0.26 2.84 -11.12
CA ARG A 80 0.77 1.98 -10.51
C ARG A 80 0.92 0.62 -11.17
N VAL A 81 -0.08 0.19 -11.95
CA VAL A 81 -0.06 -1.16 -12.56
C VAL A 81 1.20 -1.41 -13.36
N GLU A 82 1.58 -0.53 -14.29
CA GLU A 82 2.80 -0.70 -15.08
C GLU A 82 4.07 -0.70 -14.21
N SER A 83 4.11 0.11 -13.15
CA SER A 83 5.23 0.16 -12.22
C SER A 83 5.36 -1.15 -11.44
N LEU A 84 4.22 -1.71 -11.00
CA LEU A 84 4.16 -3.00 -10.32
C LEU A 84 4.53 -4.16 -11.26
N GLU A 85 4.12 -4.12 -12.53
CA GLU A 85 4.52 -5.09 -13.55
C GLU A 85 6.03 -5.11 -13.76
N ARG A 86 6.66 -3.93 -13.88
CA ARG A 86 8.13 -3.82 -13.98
C ARG A 86 8.83 -4.40 -12.76
N ASP A 87 8.34 -4.13 -11.55
CA ASP A 87 8.95 -4.66 -10.34
C ASP A 87 8.75 -6.18 -10.22
N LEU A 88 7.57 -6.69 -10.58
CA LEU A 88 7.30 -8.13 -10.60
C LEU A 88 8.16 -8.85 -11.65
N GLU A 89 8.33 -8.26 -12.83
CA GLU A 89 9.20 -8.81 -13.87
C GLU A 89 10.67 -8.81 -13.43
N HIS A 90 11.13 -7.76 -12.77
CA HIS A 90 12.49 -7.68 -12.23
C HIS A 90 12.79 -8.83 -11.26
N PHE A 91 11.86 -9.16 -10.35
CA PHE A 91 12.11 -10.20 -9.34
C PHE A 91 11.75 -11.61 -9.76
N TRP A 92 10.87 -11.81 -10.75
CA TRP A 92 10.33 -13.13 -11.12
C TRP A 92 10.64 -13.50 -12.58
N GLY A 93 11.12 -12.55 -13.40
CA GLY A 93 11.31 -12.69 -14.85
C GLY A 93 10.02 -12.56 -15.63
N SER A 94 10.07 -12.71 -16.95
CA SER A 94 8.93 -12.51 -17.88
C SER A 94 7.72 -13.40 -17.59
N GLU A 95 7.94 -14.57 -16.97
CA GLU A 95 6.87 -15.51 -16.59
C GLU A 95 6.24 -15.20 -15.21
N TRP A 96 6.43 -14.00 -14.67
CA TRP A 96 5.97 -13.65 -13.33
C TRP A 96 4.46 -13.86 -13.12
N ARG A 97 3.64 -13.66 -14.17
CA ARG A 97 2.18 -13.86 -14.09
C ARG A 97 1.77 -15.28 -13.70
N LYS A 98 2.59 -16.28 -14.03
CA LYS A 98 2.36 -17.68 -13.63
C LYS A 98 2.78 -17.95 -12.18
N LYS A 99 3.51 -17.06 -11.56
CA LYS A 99 4.07 -17.20 -10.20
C LYS A 99 3.35 -16.33 -9.17
N VAL A 100 2.44 -15.45 -9.60
CA VAL A 100 1.68 -14.56 -8.70
C VAL A 100 0.84 -15.40 -7.75
N ILE A 101 0.98 -15.09 -6.46
CA ILE A 101 0.16 -15.65 -5.40
C ILE A 101 -0.76 -14.55 -4.91
N VAL A 102 -2.07 -14.81 -4.97
CA VAL A 102 -3.09 -13.84 -4.56
C VAL A 102 -3.78 -14.34 -3.30
N PRO A 103 -3.44 -13.79 -2.11
CA PRO A 103 -4.09 -14.15 -0.85
C PRO A 103 -5.59 -13.87 -0.86
N ALA A 104 -6.34 -14.57 0.00
CA ALA A 104 -7.79 -14.45 0.05
C ALA A 104 -8.25 -13.00 0.38
N ALA A 105 -7.56 -12.31 1.29
CA ALA A 105 -7.88 -10.91 1.59
C ALA A 105 -7.66 -9.99 0.39
N THR A 106 -6.59 -10.22 -0.39
CA THR A 106 -6.32 -9.47 -1.63
C THR A 106 -7.43 -9.69 -2.66
N GLN A 107 -7.89 -10.94 -2.82
CA GLN A 107 -9.01 -11.27 -3.72
C GLN A 107 -10.29 -10.54 -3.29
N ARG A 108 -10.62 -10.56 -1.99
CA ARG A 108 -11.79 -9.84 -1.45
C ARG A 108 -11.70 -8.35 -1.72
N TYR A 109 -10.51 -7.75 -1.56
CA TYR A 109 -10.31 -6.33 -1.84
C TYR A 109 -10.56 -6.02 -3.31
N GLY A 110 -9.96 -6.76 -4.24
CA GLY A 110 -10.20 -6.59 -5.67
C GLY A 110 -11.66 -6.80 -6.07
N GLN A 111 -12.35 -7.79 -5.47
CA GLN A 111 -13.78 -8.00 -5.68
C GLN A 111 -14.64 -6.82 -5.19
N ARG A 112 -14.30 -6.23 -4.03
CA ARG A 112 -14.98 -5.02 -3.53
C ARG A 112 -14.83 -3.86 -4.49
N LEU A 113 -13.62 -3.58 -4.96
CA LEU A 113 -13.37 -2.51 -5.93
C LEU A 113 -14.19 -2.69 -7.22
N ARG A 114 -14.19 -3.90 -7.78
CA ARG A 114 -14.99 -4.20 -8.98
C ARG A 114 -16.49 -4.12 -8.73
N LYS A 115 -16.95 -4.44 -7.53
CA LYS A 115 -18.37 -4.31 -7.16
C LYS A 115 -18.77 -2.84 -7.12
N ILE A 116 -18.08 -2.03 -6.33
CA ILE A 116 -18.43 -0.60 -6.18
C ILE A 116 -18.27 0.17 -7.50
N GLY A 117 -17.25 -0.14 -8.31
CA GLY A 117 -17.08 0.50 -9.61
C GLY A 117 -18.23 0.27 -10.58
N ARG A 118 -19.00 -0.82 -10.41
CA ARG A 118 -20.21 -1.10 -11.21
C ARG A 118 -21.48 -0.56 -10.59
N GLU A 119 -21.59 -0.56 -9.27
CA GLU A 119 -22.85 -0.30 -8.56
C GLU A 119 -22.91 1.13 -7.99
N ASN A 120 -21.77 1.62 -7.46
CA ASN A 120 -21.66 2.89 -6.72
C ASN A 120 -20.28 3.53 -6.98
N PRO A 121 -20.00 4.04 -8.19
CA PRO A 121 -18.67 4.54 -8.57
C PRO A 121 -18.12 5.65 -7.68
N GLU A 122 -18.97 6.45 -7.03
CA GLU A 122 -18.59 7.48 -6.06
C GLU A 122 -17.76 6.91 -4.88
N LEU A 123 -17.98 5.63 -4.53
CA LEU A 123 -17.23 4.96 -3.46
C LEU A 123 -15.76 4.70 -3.83
N LEU A 124 -15.40 4.70 -5.11
CA LEU A 124 -14.01 4.60 -5.56
C LEU A 124 -13.16 5.76 -5.04
N VAL A 125 -13.77 6.93 -4.76
CA VAL A 125 -13.09 8.09 -4.17
C VAL A 125 -12.37 7.72 -2.86
N ALA A 126 -13.02 6.95 -2.00
CA ALA A 126 -12.45 6.51 -0.73
C ALA A 126 -11.19 5.67 -0.92
N HIS A 127 -11.22 4.72 -1.85
CA HIS A 127 -10.07 3.85 -2.15
C HIS A 127 -8.94 4.58 -2.87
N ALA A 128 -9.26 5.40 -3.86
CA ALA A 128 -8.27 6.18 -4.60
C ALA A 128 -7.53 7.15 -3.66
N TYR A 129 -8.26 7.87 -2.79
CA TYR A 129 -7.68 8.74 -1.77
C TYR A 129 -6.75 7.98 -0.83
N THR A 130 -7.23 6.89 -0.24
CA THR A 130 -6.48 6.09 0.74
C THR A 130 -5.20 5.52 0.12
N ARG A 131 -5.28 4.96 -1.09
CA ARG A 131 -4.13 4.33 -1.74
C ARG A 131 -3.14 5.35 -2.27
N TYR A 132 -3.53 6.23 -3.17
CA TYR A 132 -2.59 7.12 -3.86
C TYR A 132 -1.94 8.13 -2.91
N LEU A 133 -2.69 8.74 -1.99
CA LEU A 133 -2.09 9.70 -1.06
C LEU A 133 -1.23 9.00 0.01
N GLY A 134 -1.59 7.79 0.39
CA GLY A 134 -0.76 6.93 1.25
C GLY A 134 0.60 6.64 0.61
N ASP A 135 0.60 6.24 -0.66
CA ASP A 135 1.83 5.90 -1.38
C ASP A 135 2.68 7.14 -1.70
N LEU A 136 2.06 8.29 -1.98
CA LEU A 136 2.76 9.57 -2.14
C LEU A 136 3.35 10.11 -0.82
N SER A 137 2.94 9.56 0.32
CA SER A 137 3.42 9.97 1.65
C SER A 137 4.30 8.87 2.26
N GLY A 138 3.71 7.94 3.00
CA GLY A 138 4.41 6.84 3.66
C GLY A 138 5.13 5.90 2.69
N GLY A 139 4.59 5.70 1.48
CA GLY A 139 5.21 4.88 0.44
C GLY A 139 6.62 5.36 0.07
N GLN A 140 6.88 6.66 0.07
CA GLN A 140 8.21 7.20 -0.20
C GLN A 140 9.24 6.78 0.87
N VAL A 141 8.80 6.66 2.12
CA VAL A 141 9.65 6.18 3.23
C VAL A 141 9.86 4.68 3.10
N LEU A 142 8.80 3.92 2.82
CA LEU A 142 8.88 2.47 2.62
C LEU A 142 9.80 2.08 1.46
N GLY A 143 9.79 2.83 0.37
CA GLY A 143 10.70 2.62 -0.76
C GLY A 143 12.18 2.72 -0.35
N LYS A 144 12.54 3.71 0.47
CA LYS A 144 13.90 3.86 1.01
C LYS A 144 14.28 2.72 1.96
N ILE A 145 13.33 2.32 2.81
CA ILE A 145 13.52 1.18 3.72
C ILE A 145 13.74 -0.10 2.92
N THR A 146 12.90 -0.36 1.90
CA THR A 146 13.04 -1.53 1.02
C THR A 146 14.39 -1.57 0.35
N GLN A 147 14.81 -0.47 -0.26
CA GLN A 147 16.11 -0.37 -0.93
C GLN A 147 17.25 -0.76 0.01
N LYS A 148 17.25 -0.19 1.22
CA LYS A 148 18.28 -0.47 2.22
C LYS A 148 18.20 -1.91 2.75
N SER A 149 17.02 -2.39 3.09
CA SER A 149 16.83 -3.71 3.70
C SER A 149 17.16 -4.86 2.76
N LEU A 150 16.86 -4.69 1.48
CA LEU A 150 17.14 -5.70 0.45
C LEU A 150 18.49 -5.52 -0.23
N GLY A 151 19.27 -4.48 0.14
CA GLY A 151 20.59 -4.21 -0.46
C GLY A 151 20.52 -3.87 -1.95
N LEU A 152 19.43 -3.25 -2.42
CA LEU A 152 19.27 -2.91 -3.84
C LEU A 152 20.18 -1.74 -4.21
N ILE A 153 21.07 -1.97 -5.18
CA ILE A 153 22.05 -0.97 -5.63
C ILE A 153 21.39 0.09 -6.51
N SER A 154 20.42 -0.31 -7.34
CA SER A 154 19.65 0.56 -8.22
C SER A 154 18.22 0.78 -7.68
N LYS A 155 17.41 1.50 -8.48
CA LYS A 155 15.97 1.64 -8.23
C LYS A 155 15.14 0.54 -8.92
N ASP A 156 15.77 -0.43 -9.55
CA ASP A 156 15.09 -1.56 -10.15
C ASP A 156 14.41 -2.40 -9.07
N GLY A 157 13.19 -2.80 -9.31
CA GLY A 157 12.34 -3.45 -8.31
C GLY A 157 11.67 -2.49 -7.30
N LEU A 158 11.82 -1.17 -7.48
CA LEU A 158 11.24 -0.12 -6.64
C LEU A 158 10.40 0.88 -7.46
N SER A 159 9.99 0.50 -8.67
CA SER A 159 9.22 1.37 -9.58
C SER A 159 7.87 1.76 -8.97
N PHE A 160 7.27 0.87 -8.18
CA PHE A 160 6.03 1.14 -7.46
C PHE A 160 6.09 2.42 -6.61
N PHE A 161 7.21 2.67 -5.94
CA PHE A 161 7.38 3.85 -5.09
C PHE A 161 7.75 5.12 -5.86
N GLN A 162 7.92 5.05 -7.17
CA GLN A 162 8.30 6.19 -8.00
C GLN A 162 7.09 6.74 -8.74
N PHE A 163 6.91 8.05 -8.65
CA PHE A 163 5.83 8.78 -9.34
C PHE A 163 6.43 9.80 -10.30
N PRO A 164 6.90 9.38 -11.49
CA PRO A 164 7.63 10.27 -12.42
C PRO A 164 6.78 11.44 -12.93
N GLY A 165 5.45 11.28 -12.98
CA GLY A 165 4.51 12.35 -13.33
C GLY A 165 4.29 13.38 -12.21
N VAL A 166 4.79 13.13 -10.99
CA VAL A 166 4.60 13.99 -9.82
C VAL A 166 5.89 14.70 -9.44
N SER A 167 6.06 15.93 -9.88
CA SER A 167 7.26 16.74 -9.58
C SER A 167 7.37 17.15 -8.10
N SER A 168 6.24 17.33 -7.41
CA SER A 168 6.17 17.70 -6.00
C SER A 168 5.01 16.95 -5.32
N PRO A 169 5.30 15.88 -4.53
CA PRO A 169 4.27 15.13 -3.82
C PRO A 169 3.37 16.00 -2.95
N ASN A 170 3.92 16.97 -2.23
CA ASN A 170 3.12 17.82 -1.34
C ASN A 170 2.13 18.71 -2.11
N ARG A 171 2.58 19.35 -3.20
CA ARG A 171 1.71 20.17 -4.04
C ARG A 171 0.65 19.30 -4.73
N PHE A 172 1.02 18.12 -5.18
CA PHE A 172 0.08 17.20 -5.82
C PHE A 172 -0.99 16.72 -4.83
N LYS A 173 -0.61 16.37 -3.60
CA LYS A 173 -1.57 16.01 -2.55
C LYS A 173 -2.55 17.15 -2.24
N GLN A 174 -2.08 18.39 -2.21
CA GLN A 174 -2.96 19.57 -2.05
C GLN A 174 -3.93 19.71 -3.22
N LEU A 175 -3.44 19.59 -4.46
CA LEU A 175 -4.29 19.59 -5.66
C LEU A 175 -5.33 18.48 -5.62
N TYR A 176 -4.91 17.26 -5.29
CA TYR A 176 -5.81 16.11 -5.21
C TYR A 176 -6.93 16.34 -4.18
N ARG A 177 -6.59 16.80 -2.97
CA ARG A 177 -7.59 17.15 -1.94
C ARG A 177 -8.53 18.25 -2.41
N SER A 178 -8.01 19.31 -3.02
CA SER A 178 -8.83 20.39 -3.59
C SER A 178 -9.83 19.86 -4.63
N ARG A 179 -9.39 18.97 -5.52
CA ARG A 179 -10.27 18.34 -6.50
C ARG A 179 -11.29 17.41 -5.86
N MET A 180 -10.88 16.64 -4.87
CA MET A 180 -11.79 15.76 -4.13
C MET A 180 -12.85 16.56 -3.36
N ASN A 181 -12.47 17.68 -2.75
CA ASN A 181 -13.38 18.55 -2.00
C ASN A 181 -14.38 19.30 -2.91
N SER A 182 -14.12 19.37 -4.22
CA SER A 182 -15.07 19.93 -5.19
C SER A 182 -16.10 18.92 -5.71
N ILE A 183 -16.06 17.67 -5.26
CA ILE A 183 -17.04 16.65 -5.64
C ILE A 183 -18.37 16.96 -4.95
N GLU A 184 -19.40 17.08 -5.74
CA GLU A 184 -20.77 17.27 -5.24
C GLU A 184 -21.37 15.91 -4.91
N LEU A 185 -21.66 15.66 -3.63
CA LEU A 185 -22.28 14.46 -3.10
C LEU A 185 -23.50 14.84 -2.26
N THR A 186 -24.54 14.04 -2.30
CA THR A 186 -25.62 14.09 -1.30
C THR A 186 -25.08 13.70 0.08
N GLU A 187 -25.82 13.99 1.14
CA GLU A 187 -25.39 13.60 2.49
C GLU A 187 -25.32 12.08 2.65
N GLU A 188 -26.20 11.33 1.97
CA GLU A 188 -26.20 9.87 1.94
C GLU A 188 -24.96 9.33 1.22
N GLU A 189 -24.62 9.87 0.05
CA GLU A 189 -23.41 9.49 -0.70
C GLU A 189 -22.14 9.83 0.09
N LYS A 190 -22.12 11.01 0.73
CA LYS A 190 -21.00 11.41 1.59
C LYS A 190 -20.81 10.44 2.77
N ALA A 191 -21.90 10.10 3.47
CA ALA A 191 -21.85 9.11 4.55
C ALA A 191 -21.32 7.76 4.05
N ALA A 192 -21.80 7.29 2.89
CA ALA A 192 -21.34 6.06 2.28
C ALA A 192 -19.84 6.10 1.90
N VAL A 193 -19.33 7.22 1.38
CA VAL A 193 -17.89 7.40 1.10
C VAL A 193 -17.06 7.37 2.37
N LEU A 194 -17.54 7.95 3.47
CA LEU A 194 -16.84 7.89 4.77
C LEU A 194 -16.77 6.46 5.32
N GLU A 195 -17.88 5.72 5.27
CA GLU A 195 -17.93 4.30 5.66
C GLU A 195 -17.00 3.46 4.77
N GLU A 196 -17.01 3.70 3.47
CA GLU A 196 -16.13 3.01 2.52
C GLU A 196 -14.65 3.31 2.77
N ALA A 197 -14.31 4.52 3.21
CA ALA A 197 -12.93 4.87 3.57
C ALA A 197 -12.45 4.07 4.80
N VAL A 198 -13.32 3.88 5.80
CA VAL A 198 -13.04 2.98 6.93
C VAL A 198 -12.84 1.55 6.44
N LEU A 199 -13.73 1.06 5.56
CA LEU A 199 -13.64 -0.28 4.97
C LEU A 199 -12.34 -0.45 4.15
N ALA A 200 -11.90 0.57 3.43
CA ALA A 200 -10.65 0.54 2.67
C ALA A 200 -9.44 0.26 3.58
N PHE A 201 -9.38 0.87 4.76
CA PHE A 201 -8.36 0.55 5.77
C PHE A 201 -8.49 -0.86 6.32
N GLU A 202 -9.70 -1.32 6.65
CA GLU A 202 -9.93 -2.68 7.14
C GLU A 202 -9.49 -3.73 6.10
N LEU A 203 -9.77 -3.51 4.83
CA LEU A 203 -9.31 -4.39 3.76
C LEU A 203 -7.78 -4.38 3.63
N ASN A 204 -7.12 -3.23 3.77
CA ASN A 204 -5.66 -3.16 3.80
C ASN A 204 -5.07 -3.92 5.00
N ILE A 205 -5.65 -3.76 6.20
CA ILE A 205 -5.22 -4.48 7.41
C ILE A 205 -5.35 -5.99 7.18
N GLN A 206 -6.47 -6.46 6.63
CA GLN A 206 -6.66 -7.88 6.32
C GLN A 206 -5.62 -8.41 5.33
N VAL A 207 -5.23 -7.61 4.33
CA VAL A 207 -4.15 -7.98 3.40
C VAL A 207 -2.83 -8.13 4.13
N PHE A 208 -2.47 -7.20 5.02
CA PHE A 208 -1.23 -7.29 5.81
C PHE A 208 -1.21 -8.50 6.73
N ASP A 209 -2.34 -8.81 7.37
CA ASP A 209 -2.49 -9.98 8.26
C ASP A 209 -2.40 -11.30 7.49
N ASP A 210 -3.04 -11.41 6.31
CA ASP A 210 -2.94 -12.60 5.47
C ASP A 210 -1.49 -12.81 4.97
N LEU A 211 -0.81 -11.74 4.56
CA LEU A 211 0.59 -11.78 4.18
C LEU A 211 1.47 -12.24 5.33
N GLN A 212 1.26 -11.73 6.54
CA GLN A 212 2.00 -12.14 7.73
C GLN A 212 1.80 -13.64 8.04
N LYS A 213 0.56 -14.13 7.98
CA LYS A 213 0.24 -15.56 8.20
C LYS A 213 0.92 -16.47 7.19
N MET A 214 0.86 -16.13 5.89
CA MET A 214 1.52 -16.92 4.84
C MET A 214 3.02 -17.07 5.09
N LEU A 215 3.66 -16.03 5.59
CA LEU A 215 5.09 -16.01 5.87
C LEU A 215 5.46 -16.82 7.11
N SER A 216 4.60 -16.82 8.13
CA SER A 216 4.79 -17.63 9.34
C SER A 216 4.72 -19.13 9.02
N VAL A 217 3.74 -19.55 8.23
CA VAL A 217 3.58 -20.95 7.80
C VAL A 217 4.78 -21.42 6.96
N ALA A 218 5.27 -20.57 6.05
CA ALA A 218 6.45 -20.90 5.24
C ALA A 218 7.71 -21.08 6.09
N THR A 219 7.84 -20.34 7.19
CA THR A 219 8.99 -20.47 8.10
C THR A 219 8.90 -21.74 8.95
N GLU A 220 7.71 -22.13 9.40
CA GLU A 220 7.49 -23.35 10.17
C GLU A 220 7.74 -24.62 9.34
N THR A 221 7.36 -24.64 8.07
CA THR A 221 7.61 -25.78 7.17
C THR A 221 9.09 -25.98 6.84
N VAL A 222 9.89 -24.91 6.85
CA VAL A 222 11.35 -25.00 6.66
C VAL A 222 12.07 -25.49 7.92
N ASN A 223 11.49 -25.25 9.09
CA ASN A 223 12.08 -25.63 10.38
C ASN A 223 11.66 -27.01 10.91
N GLN A 224 10.81 -27.76 10.20
CA GLN A 224 10.60 -29.16 10.54
C GLN A 224 11.80 -29.98 10.07
N PRO A 225 12.51 -30.71 10.95
CA PRO A 225 13.59 -31.59 10.54
C PRO A 225 12.98 -32.73 9.71
N SER A 226 13.12 -32.63 8.40
CA SER A 226 12.92 -33.80 7.55
C SER A 226 14.09 -34.74 7.81
N ASP A 227 13.83 -35.80 8.57
CA ASP A 227 14.71 -36.96 8.60
C ASP A 227 14.88 -37.50 7.17
N ARG A 228 16.03 -37.29 6.60
CA ARG A 228 16.63 -37.88 5.40
C ARG A 228 17.08 -36.84 4.36
N PHE A 229 18.27 -36.21 4.61
CA PHE A 229 19.27 -36.02 3.55
C PHE A 229 20.63 -35.72 4.22
N PRO A 230 21.76 -36.25 3.71
CA PRO A 230 23.06 -36.18 4.39
C PRO A 230 23.65 -34.78 4.32
N ALA A 231 24.21 -34.37 5.45
CA ALA A 231 24.98 -33.15 5.62
C ALA A 231 26.22 -33.13 4.73
N ALA A 232 26.20 -32.30 3.71
CA ALA A 232 27.44 -31.83 3.08
C ALA A 232 27.21 -30.41 2.54
N ILE A 233 28.14 -29.53 2.94
CA ILE A 233 28.34 -28.16 2.43
C ILE A 233 27.50 -27.05 3.12
N LEU A 234 27.94 -26.72 4.35
CA LEU A 234 27.86 -25.36 4.86
C LEU A 234 29.24 -25.03 5.44
N ARG A 235 30.07 -24.39 4.63
CA ARG A 235 31.27 -23.70 5.14
C ARG A 235 30.88 -22.29 5.55
N SER A 236 31.06 -22.07 6.80
CA SER A 236 30.99 -20.84 7.57
C SER A 236 31.85 -19.71 7.01
N SER A 237 31.30 -18.49 7.05
CA SER A 237 32.12 -17.28 7.15
C SER A 237 31.61 -16.43 8.31
N PRO A 238 32.47 -16.03 9.25
CA PRO A 238 32.08 -15.22 10.40
C PRO A 238 32.27 -13.74 10.10
N ILE A 239 31.25 -12.92 10.28
CA ILE A 239 31.39 -11.46 10.41
C ILE A 239 30.45 -11.01 11.53
N LEU A 240 31.02 -10.89 12.64
CA LEU A 240 31.41 -9.74 13.45
C LEU A 240 30.26 -8.88 13.96
N GLN A 241 30.07 -9.05 15.28
CA GLN A 241 29.30 -8.18 16.17
C GLN A 241 29.89 -6.76 16.17
N TYR A 242 29.08 -5.74 15.91
CA TYR A 242 29.25 -4.39 16.47
C TYR A 242 27.88 -3.84 16.83
N THR A 243 27.53 -3.91 18.06
CA THR A 243 27.22 -2.96 19.12
C THR A 243 26.28 -1.79 18.78
N VAL A 244 25.11 -1.84 19.43
CA VAL A 244 24.51 -0.89 20.37
C VAL A 244 24.89 0.59 20.14
N GLY A 245 23.87 1.36 19.81
CA GLY A 245 23.88 2.81 20.04
C GLY A 245 23.20 3.59 18.89
N LEU A 246 21.90 3.69 18.89
CA LEU A 246 21.12 4.88 18.56
C LEU A 246 19.60 4.59 18.54
N CYS A 247 19.06 4.27 19.69
CA CYS A 247 17.62 4.26 19.91
C CYS A 247 17.24 5.57 20.58
N LEU A 248 17.03 6.65 19.84
CA LEU A 248 16.35 7.88 20.33
C LEU A 248 16.22 8.95 19.22
N ALA A 249 15.58 8.58 18.09
CA ALA A 249 15.21 9.60 17.10
C ALA A 249 13.98 9.22 16.23
N LEU A 250 13.18 8.23 16.60
CA LEU A 250 12.04 7.79 15.78
C LEU A 250 10.66 8.01 16.43
N ALA A 251 10.60 8.69 17.57
CA ALA A 251 9.34 9.07 18.21
C ALA A 251 8.68 10.32 17.60
N THR A 252 9.29 10.96 16.60
CA THR A 252 8.78 12.21 16.02
C THR A 252 8.22 12.07 14.59
N ILE A 253 8.24 10.89 14.01
CA ILE A 253 7.73 10.69 12.63
C ILE A 253 6.20 10.51 12.59
N GLY A 254 5.59 10.08 13.67
CA GLY A 254 4.12 9.92 13.75
C GLY A 254 3.33 11.23 13.76
N VAL A 255 3.96 12.36 14.07
CA VAL A 255 3.28 13.66 14.14
C VAL A 255 3.35 14.43 12.82
N GLY A 256 4.32 14.14 11.96
CA GLY A 256 4.51 14.85 10.69
C GLY A 256 3.51 14.53 9.58
N ILE A 257 2.77 13.42 9.67
CA ILE A 257 1.80 13.02 8.63
C ILE A 257 0.46 13.76 8.80
N TYR A 258 0.18 14.27 9.99
CA TYR A 258 -1.04 15.04 10.26
C TYR A 258 -0.90 16.57 10.09
N ALA A 259 0.29 17.10 9.87
CA ALA A 259 0.56 18.56 9.86
C ALA A 259 0.86 19.15 8.46
N LEU A 260 0.76 18.38 7.38
CA LEU A 260 0.95 18.92 6.02
C LEU A 260 -0.14 18.47 5.08
#